data_18d2c9a503c56c8e6e7fe1cdd1eb4353
#
_entry.id   18d2c9a503c56c8e6e7fe1cdd1eb4353
#
_cell.length_a   1.000
_cell.length_b   1.000
_cell.length_c   1.000
_cell.angle_alpha   90.00
_cell.angle_beta   90.00
_cell.angle_gamma   90.00
#
_symmetry.space_group_name_H-M   'P 1'
#
loop_
_entity.id
_entity.type
_entity.pdbx_description
1 polymer ?
#
loop_
_entity_poly.entity_id
_entity_poly.type
_entity_poly.pdbx_seq_one_letter_code
_entity_poly.pdbx_strand_id
1 'polypeptide(L)'
;VSHANLLLGDEVEEILHAHEDAGQGLFRGIRHAGPYDDTGALANAGGGWPCPYQEVQFQQGLRRLAAMGYSYDTWHFHMQNAAFLALAQAVPEATMVLDHFGTPLGVGPYADRREEIFAQWCEDIAAIAQCPNVYAKLGGLAMIDNGFGWHAQSRPPTSDEFVAAQRRYYEHAIECFGPQRCMFESNFPVDRLSIAYPVLWNGLKKIAAQYSENEQDAMFYGTAAQVYKV
;
A
#
# COMPACT_ATOMS: atom_id res chain seq x y z
N VAL A 1 1.30 -8.58 -10.61
CA VAL A 1 1.83 -7.20 -10.61
C VAL A 1 3.33 -7.26 -10.85
N SER A 2 3.85 -6.46 -11.77
CA SER A 2 5.24 -6.38 -12.15
C SER A 2 5.77 -4.95 -11.94
N HIS A 3 6.98 -4.65 -12.44
CA HIS A 3 7.55 -3.31 -12.41
C HIS A 3 7.74 -2.77 -13.82
N ALA A 4 7.37 -1.49 -14.04
CA ALA A 4 7.76 -0.71 -15.21
C ALA A 4 8.02 0.74 -14.79
N ASN A 5 8.91 1.42 -15.51
CA ASN A 5 9.18 2.83 -15.26
C ASN A 5 8.12 3.71 -15.93
N LEU A 6 7.12 4.15 -15.16
CA LEU A 6 6.05 5.02 -15.67
C LEU A 6 6.53 6.43 -16.09
N LEU A 7 7.76 6.84 -15.69
CA LEU A 7 8.39 8.07 -16.17
C LEU A 7 8.74 8.06 -17.67
N LEU A 8 8.62 6.91 -18.32
CA LEU A 8 8.74 6.81 -19.78
C LEU A 8 7.54 7.42 -20.53
N GLY A 9 6.48 7.82 -19.79
CA GLY A 9 5.28 8.33 -20.41
C GLY A 9 4.64 7.32 -21.36
N ASP A 10 4.29 7.74 -22.57
CA ASP A 10 3.66 6.84 -23.55
C ASP A 10 4.56 5.69 -24.01
N GLU A 11 5.88 5.82 -23.94
CA GLU A 11 6.83 4.75 -24.32
C GLU A 11 6.76 3.53 -23.41
N VAL A 12 6.11 3.63 -22.24
CA VAL A 12 5.91 2.48 -21.32
C VAL A 12 5.05 1.38 -21.96
N GLU A 13 4.27 1.69 -22.98
CA GLU A 13 3.36 0.74 -23.66
C GLU A 13 4.07 -0.49 -24.18
N GLU A 14 5.26 -0.33 -24.77
CA GLU A 14 6.07 -1.45 -25.26
C GLU A 14 6.46 -2.41 -24.12
N ILE A 15 6.80 -1.86 -22.95
CA ILE A 15 7.15 -2.65 -21.76
C ILE A 15 5.90 -3.37 -21.20
N LEU A 16 4.75 -2.71 -21.23
CA LEU A 16 3.49 -3.31 -20.78
C LEU A 16 3.09 -4.50 -21.67
N HIS A 17 3.23 -4.37 -22.99
CA HIS A 17 3.01 -5.48 -23.92
C HIS A 17 3.99 -6.63 -23.69
N ALA A 18 5.26 -6.33 -23.42
CA ALA A 18 6.23 -7.38 -23.08
C ALA A 18 5.85 -8.12 -21.78
N HIS A 19 5.25 -7.41 -20.81
CA HIS A 19 4.71 -8.04 -19.59
C HIS A 19 3.46 -8.89 -19.86
N GLU A 20 2.59 -8.47 -20.79
CA GLU A 20 1.43 -9.27 -21.22
C GLU A 20 1.88 -10.59 -21.83
N ASP A 21 2.83 -10.52 -22.78
CA ASP A 21 3.37 -11.69 -23.47
C ASP A 21 4.05 -12.66 -22.49
N ALA A 22 4.94 -12.14 -21.64
CA ALA A 22 5.63 -12.94 -20.63
C ALA A 22 4.67 -13.50 -19.56
N GLY A 23 3.64 -12.75 -19.22
CA GLY A 23 2.67 -13.10 -18.18
C GLY A 23 1.64 -14.14 -18.61
N GLN A 24 1.50 -14.44 -19.92
CA GLN A 24 0.59 -15.46 -20.45
C GLN A 24 -0.82 -15.39 -19.83
N GLY A 25 -1.38 -14.17 -19.73
CA GLY A 25 -2.69 -13.92 -19.13
C GLY A 25 -2.69 -13.76 -17.59
N LEU A 26 -1.53 -13.77 -16.93
CA LEU A 26 -1.40 -13.55 -15.48
C LEU A 26 -0.98 -12.12 -15.10
N PHE A 27 -0.58 -11.29 -16.08
CA PHE A 27 -0.24 -9.90 -15.82
C PHE A 27 -1.49 -9.11 -15.40
N ARG A 28 -1.41 -8.31 -14.33
CA ARG A 28 -2.55 -7.56 -13.75
C ARG A 28 -2.26 -6.09 -13.51
N GLY A 29 -1.02 -5.70 -13.42
CA GLY A 29 -0.68 -4.32 -13.10
C GLY A 29 0.79 -4.08 -12.86
N ILE A 30 1.11 -2.83 -12.58
CA ILE A 30 2.46 -2.34 -12.32
C ILE A 30 2.55 -1.79 -10.91
N ARG A 31 3.67 -2.10 -10.23
CA ARG A 31 4.14 -1.34 -9.07
C ARG A 31 5.34 -0.50 -9.50
N HIS A 32 5.21 0.81 -9.33
CA HIS A 32 6.32 1.76 -9.41
C HIS A 32 6.36 2.54 -8.11
N ALA A 33 7.31 2.20 -7.25
CA ALA A 33 7.44 2.75 -5.92
C ALA A 33 7.90 4.22 -5.94
N GLY A 34 7.39 5.02 -5.00
CA GLY A 34 7.72 6.42 -4.86
C GLY A 34 8.18 6.84 -3.45
N PRO A 35 8.75 5.94 -2.58
CA PRO A 35 9.17 6.34 -1.25
C PRO A 35 10.40 7.23 -1.35
N TYR A 36 10.35 8.36 -0.65
CA TYR A 36 11.44 9.33 -0.57
C TYR A 36 11.54 9.91 0.83
N ASP A 37 12.74 9.95 1.37
CA ASP A 37 13.06 10.56 2.66
C ASP A 37 14.21 11.57 2.48
N ASP A 38 13.90 12.86 2.65
CA ASP A 38 14.83 13.97 2.49
C ASP A 38 15.82 14.09 3.67
N THR A 39 15.53 13.43 4.79
CA THR A 39 16.44 13.42 5.96
C THR A 39 17.66 12.53 5.73
N GLY A 40 17.62 11.63 4.77
CA GLY A 40 18.64 10.62 4.51
C GLY A 40 18.67 9.49 5.53
N ALA A 41 17.77 9.45 6.51
CA ALA A 41 17.73 8.39 7.52
C ALA A 41 17.32 7.03 6.91
N LEU A 42 16.58 7.06 5.80
CA LEU A 42 16.10 5.90 5.05
C LEU A 42 16.65 5.89 3.61
N ALA A 43 17.87 6.35 3.41
CA ALA A 43 18.50 6.61 2.11
C ALA A 43 18.48 5.44 1.11
N ASN A 44 18.29 4.22 1.60
CA ASN A 44 18.24 3.02 0.75
C ASN A 44 16.81 2.57 0.39
N ALA A 45 15.79 3.13 1.00
CA ALA A 45 14.42 2.61 0.89
C ALA A 45 13.73 2.98 -0.43
N GLY A 46 14.12 4.05 -1.11
CA GLY A 46 13.50 4.49 -2.37
C GLY A 46 14.49 4.79 -3.48
N GLY A 47 15.75 4.34 -3.36
CA GLY A 47 16.78 4.62 -4.37
C GLY A 47 17.25 6.08 -4.41
N GLY A 48 16.82 6.92 -3.46
CA GLY A 48 17.24 8.33 -3.36
C GLY A 48 16.64 9.27 -4.43
N TRP A 49 15.63 8.83 -5.16
CA TRP A 49 14.96 9.64 -6.16
C TRP A 49 13.75 10.37 -5.56
N PRO A 50 13.50 11.64 -5.95
CA PRO A 50 12.25 12.31 -5.57
C PRO A 50 11.02 11.51 -5.97
N CYS A 51 9.95 11.64 -5.18
CA CYS A 51 8.69 10.99 -5.47
C CYS A 51 8.15 11.41 -6.85
N PRO A 52 7.88 10.48 -7.78
CA PRO A 52 7.60 10.81 -9.18
C PRO A 52 6.12 11.18 -9.45
N TYR A 53 5.25 11.16 -8.46
CA TYR A 53 3.79 11.24 -8.65
C TYR A 53 3.31 12.54 -9.30
N GLN A 54 4.06 13.64 -9.16
CA GLN A 54 3.73 14.93 -9.74
C GLN A 54 4.34 15.16 -11.14
N GLU A 55 5.20 14.24 -11.59
CA GLU A 55 5.81 14.34 -12.92
C GLU A 55 4.79 14.07 -14.02
N VAL A 56 4.75 14.94 -15.03
CA VAL A 56 3.83 14.81 -16.17
C VAL A 56 4.01 13.45 -16.89
N GLN A 57 5.25 13.04 -17.08
CA GLN A 57 5.60 11.77 -17.71
C GLN A 57 5.06 10.59 -16.89
N PHE A 58 5.15 10.65 -15.55
CA PHE A 58 4.60 9.58 -14.70
C PHE A 58 3.08 9.47 -14.88
N GLN A 59 2.37 10.60 -14.89
CA GLN A 59 0.93 10.62 -15.10
C GLN A 59 0.54 10.15 -16.51
N GLN A 60 1.35 10.46 -17.54
CA GLN A 60 1.15 9.92 -18.89
C GLN A 60 1.30 8.41 -18.93
N GLY A 61 2.37 7.86 -18.35
CA GLY A 61 2.58 6.43 -18.26
C GLY A 61 1.49 5.71 -17.47
N LEU A 62 0.98 6.34 -16.40
CA LEU A 62 -0.14 5.82 -15.62
C LEU A 62 -1.44 5.80 -16.42
N ARG A 63 -1.72 6.85 -17.22
CA ARG A 63 -2.87 6.85 -18.14
C ARG A 63 -2.78 5.76 -19.18
N ARG A 64 -1.56 5.50 -19.70
CA ARG A 64 -1.34 4.41 -20.65
C ARG A 64 -1.63 3.05 -20.01
N LEU A 65 -1.15 2.82 -18.79
CA LEU A 65 -1.43 1.62 -18.01
C LEU A 65 -2.94 1.43 -17.78
N ALA A 66 -3.65 2.51 -17.40
CA ALA A 66 -5.09 2.51 -17.18
C ALA A 66 -5.87 2.21 -18.47
N ALA A 67 -5.46 2.78 -19.61
CA ALA A 67 -6.08 2.53 -20.92
C ALA A 67 -5.98 1.06 -21.35
N MET A 68 -4.93 0.35 -20.92
CA MET A 68 -4.77 -1.11 -21.12
C MET A 68 -5.55 -1.94 -20.08
N GLY A 69 -6.21 -1.31 -19.11
CA GLY A 69 -7.07 -1.96 -18.12
C GLY A 69 -6.31 -2.62 -16.96
N TYR A 70 -5.08 -2.20 -16.67
CA TYR A 70 -4.23 -2.68 -15.59
C TYR A 70 -4.24 -1.78 -14.37
N SER A 71 -3.99 -2.37 -13.18
CA SER A 71 -3.90 -1.65 -11.92
C SER A 71 -2.51 -1.02 -11.72
N TYR A 72 -2.47 0.03 -10.92
CA TYR A 72 -1.27 0.62 -10.39
C TYR A 72 -1.21 0.40 -8.88
N ASP A 73 -0.21 -0.34 -8.40
CA ASP A 73 0.08 -0.52 -6.99
C ASP A 73 1.17 0.48 -6.58
N THR A 74 0.92 1.29 -5.57
CA THR A 74 1.94 2.22 -5.06
C THR A 74 2.61 1.68 -3.81
N TRP A 75 3.87 2.06 -3.62
CA TRP A 75 4.53 2.00 -2.33
C TRP A 75 5.25 3.31 -2.09
N HIS A 76 4.92 3.99 -0.99
CA HIS A 76 5.53 5.25 -0.58
C HIS A 76 5.48 5.40 0.95
N PHE A 77 6.18 6.40 1.49
CA PHE A 77 6.10 6.75 2.90
C PHE A 77 4.98 7.77 3.14
N HIS A 78 4.48 7.84 4.37
CA HIS A 78 3.36 8.73 4.75
C HIS A 78 3.55 10.20 4.31
N MET A 79 4.78 10.70 4.20
CA MET A 79 5.06 12.05 3.71
C MET A 79 4.63 12.27 2.26
N GLN A 80 4.51 11.21 1.46
CA GLN A 80 4.05 11.27 0.07
C GLN A 80 2.54 11.08 -0.09
N ASN A 81 1.77 10.90 0.99
CA ASN A 81 0.30 10.71 0.91
C ASN A 81 -0.38 11.85 0.15
N ALA A 82 0.00 13.12 0.41
CA ALA A 82 -0.55 14.27 -0.31
C ALA A 82 -0.22 14.23 -1.81
N ALA A 83 0.99 13.80 -2.19
CA ALA A 83 1.38 13.64 -3.58
C ALA A 83 0.62 12.49 -4.27
N PHE A 84 0.37 11.39 -3.55
CA PHE A 84 -0.47 10.29 -4.04
C PHE A 84 -1.93 10.70 -4.21
N LEU A 85 -2.49 11.46 -3.27
CA LEU A 85 -3.83 12.05 -3.40
C LEU A 85 -3.94 12.89 -4.68
N ALA A 86 -2.97 13.78 -4.91
CA ALA A 86 -2.93 14.61 -6.12
C ALA A 86 -2.85 13.75 -7.39
N LEU A 87 -2.06 12.67 -7.38
CA LEU A 87 -1.99 11.71 -8.49
C LEU A 87 -3.33 11.02 -8.74
N ALA A 88 -4.00 10.55 -7.69
CA ALA A 88 -5.30 9.86 -7.80
C ALA A 88 -6.39 10.77 -8.38
N GLN A 89 -6.34 12.07 -8.03
CA GLN A 89 -7.23 13.09 -8.57
C GLN A 89 -6.89 13.47 -10.03
N ALA A 90 -5.61 13.47 -10.38
CA ALA A 90 -5.14 13.83 -11.73
C ALA A 90 -5.40 12.72 -12.77
N VAL A 91 -5.49 11.45 -12.34
CA VAL A 91 -5.70 10.28 -13.22
C VAL A 91 -6.85 9.42 -12.66
N PRO A 92 -8.09 9.95 -12.65
CA PRO A 92 -9.23 9.28 -12.03
C PRO A 92 -9.66 7.99 -12.75
N GLU A 93 -9.25 7.81 -14.01
CA GLU A 93 -9.48 6.60 -14.79
C GLU A 93 -8.61 5.41 -14.39
N ALA A 94 -7.51 5.63 -13.64
CA ALA A 94 -6.63 4.55 -13.21
C ALA A 94 -7.14 3.87 -11.94
N THR A 95 -7.22 2.55 -11.94
CA THR A 95 -7.40 1.76 -10.72
C THR A 95 -6.09 1.75 -9.95
N MET A 96 -6.09 2.38 -8.78
CA MET A 96 -4.90 2.51 -7.93
C MET A 96 -5.06 1.73 -6.63
N VAL A 97 -3.98 1.12 -6.17
CA VAL A 97 -3.92 0.41 -4.90
C VAL A 97 -2.91 1.09 -3.99
N LEU A 98 -3.38 1.60 -2.86
CA LEU A 98 -2.53 2.13 -1.79
C LEU A 98 -1.94 0.96 -1.01
N ASP A 99 -0.66 0.63 -1.24
CA ASP A 99 0.03 -0.42 -0.52
C ASP A 99 0.44 0.02 0.88
N HIS A 100 0.38 -0.93 1.81
CA HIS A 100 1.00 -0.84 3.14
C HIS A 100 0.61 0.42 3.93
N PHE A 101 -0.66 0.86 3.82
CA PHE A 101 -1.16 2.05 4.53
C PHE A 101 -0.41 3.36 4.19
N GLY A 102 0.29 3.45 3.04
CA GLY A 102 1.21 4.57 2.79
C GLY A 102 2.35 4.63 3.78
N THR A 103 2.77 3.49 4.32
CA THR A 103 3.93 3.25 5.19
C THR A 103 4.19 4.36 6.23
N PRO A 104 3.38 4.47 7.30
CA PRO A 104 3.66 5.40 8.39
C PRO A 104 4.94 5.00 9.10
N LEU A 105 5.96 5.85 9.00
CA LEU A 105 7.30 5.58 9.53
C LEU A 105 7.34 5.67 11.07
N GLY A 106 8.24 4.89 11.68
CA GLY A 106 8.45 4.86 13.12
C GLY A 106 9.91 4.60 13.52
N VAL A 107 10.87 4.89 12.62
CA VAL A 107 12.31 4.71 12.84
C VAL A 107 13.07 6.00 12.56
N GLY A 108 14.34 6.07 12.98
CA GLY A 108 15.17 7.26 12.79
C GLY A 108 14.52 8.52 13.36
N PRO A 109 14.44 9.62 12.61
CA PRO A 109 13.83 10.88 13.08
C PRO A 109 12.32 10.78 13.34
N TYR A 110 11.68 9.67 12.98
CA TYR A 110 10.25 9.42 13.14
C TYR A 110 9.90 8.56 14.37
N ALA A 111 10.92 8.02 15.07
CA ALA A 111 10.74 7.02 16.13
C ALA A 111 9.84 7.48 17.28
N ASP A 112 10.00 8.73 17.72
CA ASP A 112 9.27 9.30 18.87
C ASP A 112 8.05 10.14 18.45
N ARG A 113 7.67 10.11 17.16
CA ARG A 113 6.59 10.92 16.58
C ARG A 113 5.36 10.11 16.17
N ARG A 114 5.23 8.88 16.67
CA ARG A 114 4.16 7.96 16.26
C ARG A 114 2.76 8.56 16.35
N GLU A 115 2.43 9.24 17.44
CA GLU A 115 1.08 9.79 17.65
C GLU A 115 0.81 10.99 16.73
N GLU A 116 1.81 11.84 16.52
CA GLU A 116 1.73 12.95 15.56
C GLU A 116 1.56 12.43 14.13
N ILE A 117 2.39 11.46 13.75
CA ILE A 117 2.32 10.83 12.42
C ILE A 117 0.98 10.12 12.23
N PHE A 118 0.47 9.42 13.25
CA PHE A 118 -0.83 8.76 13.19
C PHE A 118 -1.97 9.76 12.99
N ALA A 119 -1.95 10.90 13.69
CA ALA A 119 -2.98 11.92 13.55
C ALA A 119 -3.02 12.49 12.12
N GLN A 120 -1.86 12.89 11.57
CA GLN A 120 -1.76 13.36 10.19
C GLN A 120 -2.13 12.26 9.18
N TRP A 121 -1.67 11.04 9.41
CA TRP A 121 -1.99 9.88 8.58
C TRP A 121 -3.51 9.62 8.52
N CYS A 122 -4.23 9.81 9.61
CA CYS A 122 -5.70 9.68 9.63
C CYS A 122 -6.37 10.70 8.69
N GLU A 123 -5.91 11.95 8.70
CA GLU A 123 -6.42 12.99 7.80
C GLU A 123 -6.12 12.66 6.34
N ASP A 124 -4.89 12.24 6.07
CA ASP A 124 -4.45 11.86 4.71
C ASP A 124 -5.26 10.68 4.16
N ILE A 125 -5.44 9.62 4.95
CA ILE A 125 -6.20 8.43 4.55
C ILE A 125 -7.66 8.77 4.29
N ALA A 126 -8.27 9.60 5.14
CA ALA A 126 -9.63 10.06 4.93
C ALA A 126 -9.78 10.85 3.62
N ALA A 127 -8.79 11.70 3.28
CA ALA A 127 -8.77 12.44 2.02
C ALA A 127 -8.57 11.53 0.80
N ILE A 128 -7.61 10.59 0.86
CA ILE A 128 -7.35 9.62 -0.22
C ILE A 128 -8.57 8.74 -0.47
N ALA A 129 -9.29 8.33 0.57
CA ALA A 129 -10.48 7.50 0.48
C ALA A 129 -11.65 8.18 -0.26
N GLN A 130 -11.64 9.51 -0.42
CA GLN A 130 -12.62 10.23 -1.25
C GLN A 130 -12.40 9.98 -2.76
N CYS A 131 -11.24 9.47 -3.16
CA CYS A 131 -10.97 9.09 -4.54
C CYS A 131 -11.58 7.69 -4.82
N PRO A 132 -12.64 7.59 -5.67
CA PRO A 132 -13.33 6.30 -5.88
C PRO A 132 -12.49 5.27 -6.63
N ASN A 133 -11.44 5.71 -7.30
CA ASN A 133 -10.49 4.90 -8.06
C ASN A 133 -9.37 4.30 -7.19
N VAL A 134 -9.35 4.58 -5.88
CA VAL A 134 -8.33 4.08 -4.95
C VAL A 134 -8.88 2.96 -4.06
N TYR A 135 -8.13 1.88 -3.97
CA TYR A 135 -8.32 0.74 -3.08
C TYR A 135 -7.18 0.69 -2.06
N ALA A 136 -7.45 0.18 -0.86
CA ALA A 136 -6.45 0.09 0.21
C ALA A 136 -6.02 -1.36 0.44
N LYS A 137 -4.71 -1.60 0.42
CA LYS A 137 -4.11 -2.89 0.78
C LYS A 137 -3.64 -2.83 2.23
N LEU A 138 -4.33 -3.58 3.07
CA LEU A 138 -4.22 -3.56 4.53
C LEU A 138 -3.25 -4.62 5.02
N GLY A 139 -1.97 -4.26 5.10
CA GLY A 139 -0.86 -5.08 5.59
C GLY A 139 0.45 -4.31 5.49
N GLY A 140 1.56 -4.95 5.85
CA GLY A 140 2.89 -4.34 5.79
C GLY A 140 3.26 -3.46 6.98
N LEU A 141 2.40 -3.29 7.99
CA LEU A 141 2.76 -2.53 9.20
C LEU A 141 3.77 -3.25 10.11
N ALA A 142 4.10 -4.52 9.85
CA ALA A 142 5.14 -5.23 10.57
C ALA A 142 6.54 -5.03 9.96
N MET A 143 6.68 -4.25 8.89
CA MET A 143 7.98 -3.82 8.38
C MET A 143 8.80 -3.10 9.46
N ILE A 144 10.11 -3.22 9.37
CA ILE A 144 11.05 -2.57 10.31
C ILE A 144 10.82 -1.05 10.33
N ASP A 145 10.59 -0.46 9.17
CA ASP A 145 10.41 0.99 8.97
C ASP A 145 9.23 1.58 9.74
N ASN A 146 8.19 0.76 10.03
CA ASN A 146 7.07 1.20 10.85
C ASN A 146 7.37 1.29 12.35
N GLY A 147 8.55 0.84 12.79
CA GLY A 147 9.10 1.08 14.12
C GLY A 147 8.39 0.36 15.28
N PHE A 148 7.67 -0.78 15.04
CA PHE A 148 7.12 -1.60 16.13
C PHE A 148 8.21 -2.41 16.86
N GLY A 149 9.41 -2.53 16.27
CA GLY A 149 10.58 -3.11 16.92
C GLY A 149 10.55 -4.62 17.15
N TRP A 150 9.55 -5.32 16.61
CA TRP A 150 9.35 -6.76 16.84
C TRP A 150 10.51 -7.61 16.32
N HIS A 151 11.16 -7.20 15.23
CA HIS A 151 12.33 -7.87 14.65
C HIS A 151 13.51 -7.97 15.61
N ALA A 152 13.61 -7.04 16.60
CA ALA A 152 14.69 -6.99 17.58
C ALA A 152 14.32 -7.61 18.94
N GLN A 153 13.10 -8.13 19.09
CA GLN A 153 12.65 -8.78 20.33
C GLN A 153 13.11 -10.23 20.40
N SER A 154 13.21 -10.76 21.62
CA SER A 154 13.61 -12.16 21.87
C SER A 154 12.60 -13.19 21.34
N ARG A 155 11.35 -12.79 21.09
CA ARG A 155 10.31 -13.57 20.44
C ARG A 155 9.45 -12.69 19.53
N PRO A 156 8.85 -13.25 18.48
CA PRO A 156 7.85 -12.52 17.70
C PRO A 156 6.59 -12.23 18.54
N PRO A 157 5.77 -11.23 18.16
CA PRO A 157 4.52 -10.93 18.84
C PRO A 157 3.52 -12.07 18.70
N THR A 158 2.59 -12.15 19.65
CA THR A 158 1.36 -12.93 19.51
C THR A 158 0.34 -12.17 18.66
N SER A 159 -0.74 -12.83 18.21
CA SER A 159 -1.82 -12.16 17.48
C SER A 159 -2.56 -11.12 18.34
N ASP A 160 -2.57 -11.26 19.67
CA ASP A 160 -3.18 -10.25 20.56
C ASP A 160 -2.28 -9.01 20.70
N GLU A 161 -0.98 -9.20 20.80
CA GLU A 161 -0.01 -8.10 20.80
C GLU A 161 -0.01 -7.34 19.46
N PHE A 162 -0.09 -8.06 18.33
CA PHE A 162 -0.27 -7.47 17.01
C PHE A 162 -1.54 -6.62 16.95
N VAL A 163 -2.69 -7.18 17.35
CA VAL A 163 -3.97 -6.47 17.35
C VAL A 163 -3.92 -5.25 18.27
N ALA A 164 -3.38 -5.39 19.49
CA ALA A 164 -3.28 -4.27 20.43
C ALA A 164 -2.43 -3.10 19.87
N ALA A 165 -1.38 -3.40 19.11
CA ALA A 165 -0.49 -2.39 18.57
C ALA A 165 -0.99 -1.72 17.29
N GLN A 166 -1.67 -2.47 16.41
CA GLN A 166 -1.94 -2.02 15.04
C GLN A 166 -3.41 -1.85 14.69
N ARG A 167 -4.36 -2.37 15.47
CA ARG A 167 -5.80 -2.32 15.19
C ARG A 167 -6.29 -0.96 14.73
N ARG A 168 -5.85 0.13 15.37
CA ARG A 168 -6.30 1.49 15.07
C ARG A 168 -6.06 1.92 13.60
N TYR A 169 -4.97 1.43 12.98
CA TYR A 169 -4.67 1.71 11.57
C TYR A 169 -5.65 0.98 10.65
N TYR A 170 -5.89 -0.30 10.94
CA TYR A 170 -6.83 -1.12 10.17
C TYR A 170 -8.25 -0.57 10.24
N GLU A 171 -8.75 -0.32 11.44
CA GLU A 171 -10.11 0.17 11.66
C GLU A 171 -10.32 1.53 10.98
N HIS A 172 -9.40 2.47 11.15
CA HIS A 172 -9.50 3.77 10.50
C HIS A 172 -9.50 3.66 8.96
N ALA A 173 -8.61 2.86 8.37
CA ALA A 173 -8.60 2.67 6.93
C ALA A 173 -9.88 2.00 6.42
N ILE A 174 -10.38 0.95 7.11
CA ILE A 174 -11.64 0.29 6.73
C ILE A 174 -12.83 1.25 6.87
N GLU A 175 -12.86 2.08 7.91
CA GLU A 175 -13.90 3.10 8.13
C GLU A 175 -13.92 4.15 7.00
N CYS A 176 -12.73 4.60 6.54
CA CYS A 176 -12.62 5.58 5.48
C CYS A 176 -12.93 5.03 4.08
N PHE A 177 -12.36 3.87 3.71
CA PHE A 177 -12.52 3.29 2.38
C PHE A 177 -13.79 2.46 2.21
N GLY A 178 -14.31 1.92 3.30
CA GLY A 178 -15.32 0.85 3.29
C GLY A 178 -14.70 -0.53 2.97
N PRO A 179 -15.27 -1.62 3.52
CA PRO A 179 -14.75 -2.98 3.34
C PRO A 179 -14.57 -3.41 1.87
N GLN A 180 -15.42 -2.93 0.96
CA GLN A 180 -15.41 -3.26 -0.47
C GLN A 180 -14.27 -2.61 -1.25
N ARG A 181 -13.53 -1.67 -0.64
CA ARG A 181 -12.31 -1.09 -1.21
C ARG A 181 -11.08 -1.38 -0.38
N CYS A 182 -11.17 -2.35 0.56
CA CYS A 182 -10.07 -2.82 1.38
C CYS A 182 -9.72 -4.27 1.04
N MET A 183 -8.44 -4.61 1.03
CA MET A 183 -7.98 -5.99 0.89
C MET A 183 -6.86 -6.28 1.89
N PHE A 184 -6.99 -7.37 2.66
CA PHE A 184 -5.93 -7.80 3.56
C PHE A 184 -4.77 -8.42 2.80
N GLU A 185 -3.56 -8.15 3.28
CA GLU A 185 -2.35 -8.75 2.76
C GLU A 185 -1.39 -9.17 3.88
N SER A 186 -0.44 -10.04 3.55
CA SER A 186 0.59 -10.47 4.49
C SER A 186 1.88 -9.66 4.40
N ASN A 187 2.15 -9.05 3.26
CA ASN A 187 3.45 -8.48 2.89
C ASN A 187 4.64 -9.46 3.09
N PHE A 188 4.38 -10.76 2.98
CA PHE A 188 5.44 -11.77 3.08
C PHE A 188 6.20 -11.88 1.73
N PRO A 189 7.54 -12.02 1.79
CA PRO A 189 8.36 -12.38 2.96
C PRO A 189 8.87 -11.20 3.81
N VAL A 190 8.56 -9.94 3.51
CA VAL A 190 9.15 -8.78 4.20
C VAL A 190 8.77 -8.78 5.69
N ASP A 191 7.50 -8.89 6.02
CA ASP A 191 7.00 -8.88 7.40
C ASP A 191 7.45 -10.11 8.22
N ARG A 192 7.98 -11.15 7.57
CA ARG A 192 8.54 -12.33 8.26
C ARG A 192 9.66 -11.98 9.25
N LEU A 193 10.35 -10.88 9.04
CA LEU A 193 11.38 -10.41 9.96
C LEU A 193 10.81 -10.05 11.34
N SER A 194 9.54 -9.73 11.43
CA SER A 194 8.88 -9.21 12.63
C SER A 194 7.79 -10.13 13.18
N ILE A 195 7.05 -10.84 12.31
CA ILE A 195 5.86 -11.61 12.72
C ILE A 195 5.78 -12.93 11.95
N ALA A 196 5.25 -13.97 12.61
CA ALA A 196 4.99 -15.24 11.93
C ALA A 196 3.69 -15.18 11.10
N TYR A 197 3.71 -15.80 9.91
CA TYR A 197 2.56 -15.80 8.98
C TYR A 197 1.22 -16.22 9.63
N PRO A 198 1.14 -17.34 10.39
CA PRO A 198 -0.12 -17.71 11.03
C PRO A 198 -0.58 -16.71 12.09
N VAL A 199 0.36 -16.07 12.79
CA VAL A 199 0.07 -15.06 13.82
C VAL A 199 -0.54 -13.81 13.18
N LEU A 200 0.03 -13.35 12.06
CA LEU A 200 -0.50 -12.22 11.28
C LEU A 200 -1.95 -12.51 10.86
N TRP A 201 -2.20 -13.63 10.18
CA TRP A 201 -3.55 -13.97 9.72
C TRP A 201 -4.55 -14.16 10.86
N ASN A 202 -4.13 -14.72 11.99
CA ASN A 202 -4.98 -14.80 13.18
C ASN A 202 -5.31 -13.40 13.75
N GLY A 203 -4.35 -12.46 13.69
CA GLY A 203 -4.58 -11.07 14.07
C GLY A 203 -5.56 -10.37 13.13
N LEU A 204 -5.41 -10.53 11.82
CA LEU A 204 -6.33 -9.97 10.82
C LEU A 204 -7.76 -10.52 11.01
N LYS A 205 -7.91 -11.81 11.27
CA LYS A 205 -9.22 -12.42 11.59
C LYS A 205 -9.84 -11.82 12.86
N LYS A 206 -9.03 -11.54 13.89
CA LYS A 206 -9.52 -10.88 15.12
C LYS A 206 -9.97 -9.43 14.86
N ILE A 207 -9.27 -8.69 13.99
CA ILE A 207 -9.69 -7.34 13.56
C ILE A 207 -10.98 -7.44 12.76
N ALA A 208 -11.06 -8.39 11.83
CA ALA A 208 -12.21 -8.55 10.94
C ALA A 208 -13.49 -9.06 11.66
N ALA A 209 -13.37 -9.69 12.82
CA ALA A 209 -14.49 -10.33 13.51
C ALA A 209 -15.67 -9.41 13.89
N GLN A 210 -15.47 -8.08 13.87
CA GLN A 210 -16.52 -7.09 14.13
C GLN A 210 -17.36 -6.73 12.89
N TYR A 211 -16.90 -7.14 11.70
CA TYR A 211 -17.59 -6.89 10.43
C TYR A 211 -18.48 -8.08 10.04
N SER A 212 -19.50 -7.83 9.22
CA SER A 212 -20.36 -8.89 8.69
C SER A 212 -19.59 -9.88 7.81
N GLU A 213 -20.15 -11.08 7.60
CA GLU A 213 -19.54 -12.11 6.74
C GLU A 213 -19.24 -11.58 5.34
N ASN A 214 -20.17 -10.83 4.73
CA ASN A 214 -19.97 -10.24 3.40
C ASN A 214 -18.83 -9.20 3.38
N GLU A 215 -18.65 -8.43 4.44
CA GLU A 215 -17.56 -7.46 4.56
C GLU A 215 -16.23 -8.17 4.78
N GLN A 216 -16.22 -9.24 5.57
CA GLN A 216 -15.04 -10.09 5.73
C GLN A 216 -14.63 -10.74 4.40
N ASP A 217 -15.59 -11.33 3.66
CA ASP A 217 -15.33 -11.91 2.35
C ASP A 217 -14.76 -10.89 1.36
N ALA A 218 -15.28 -9.65 1.37
CA ALA A 218 -14.74 -8.57 0.56
C ALA A 218 -13.26 -8.32 0.90
N MET A 219 -12.92 -8.12 2.17
CA MET A 219 -11.57 -7.80 2.61
C MET A 219 -10.57 -8.97 2.47
N PHE A 220 -11.00 -10.21 2.66
CA PHE A 220 -10.11 -11.37 2.56
C PHE A 220 -9.93 -11.89 1.13
N TYR A 221 -10.86 -11.60 0.21
CA TYR A 221 -10.83 -12.14 -1.14
C TYR A 221 -11.46 -11.22 -2.19
N GLY A 222 -12.71 -10.80 -2.01
CA GLY A 222 -13.55 -10.22 -3.07
C GLY A 222 -12.95 -8.96 -3.69
N THR A 223 -12.43 -8.03 -2.87
CA THR A 223 -11.80 -6.80 -3.35
C THR A 223 -10.55 -7.09 -4.17
N ALA A 224 -9.70 -8.01 -3.72
CA ALA A 224 -8.50 -8.40 -4.45
C ALA A 224 -8.88 -9.09 -5.79
N ALA A 225 -9.87 -9.98 -5.75
CA ALA A 225 -10.37 -10.66 -6.96
C ALA A 225 -10.90 -9.65 -8.00
N GLN A 226 -11.64 -8.64 -7.57
CA GLN A 226 -12.15 -7.57 -8.43
C GLN A 226 -11.02 -6.73 -9.03
N VAL A 227 -10.10 -6.23 -8.20
CA VAL A 227 -9.01 -5.33 -8.62
C VAL A 227 -8.04 -6.04 -9.57
N TYR A 228 -7.65 -7.26 -9.22
CA TYR A 228 -6.66 -8.03 -10.00
C TYR A 228 -7.28 -9.00 -11.00
N LYS A 229 -8.61 -9.06 -11.10
CA LYS A 229 -9.34 -9.90 -12.06
C LYS A 229 -8.89 -11.37 -11.99
N VAL A 230 -8.90 -11.95 -10.78
CA VAL A 230 -8.50 -13.32 -10.49
C VAL A 230 -9.63 -14.16 -9.91
#